data_cfe7343325c7342b668a4d56242fe3a9
#
_entry.id   cfe7343325c7342b668a4d56242fe3a9
#
_cell.length_a   1.000
_cell.length_b   1.000
_cell.length_c   1.000
_cell.angle_alpha   90.00
_cell.angle_beta   90.00
_cell.angle_gamma   90.00
#
_symmetry.space_group_name_H-M   'P 1'
#
loop_
_entity.id
_entity.type
_entity.pdbx_description
1 polymer ?
#
loop_
_entity_poly.entity_id
_entity_poly.type
_entity_poly.pdbx_seq_one_letter_code
_entity_poly.pdbx_strand_id
1 'polypeptide(L)'
;MKKNKATSAHNLHKGNTAPMARRSTIKERLLHRIPLLPTPMVFFAALWLYAGWWYADVFKIAQQYSFFAADSTLMEFTWNRPYGLLWIAGRALLSLFHYPILGGAVWALLLTATSYLIGYALRLPARWRALQYLPAGLYLMVLAYQGFDIYYQNETGMIMGIPFCMFVVVALQSLIIRSFSRKEAPAFWSMPKDESQGQNLASVVTCLLLVGAAMTLTEVARPYVRPTCRMQCQMWEKDWEGMRQTALDKAHLSYRPLAAYHAIALTQTGRIGENLFDILYDYDNIHLHNRNKESDNGGDLYQVDGNYYAGLLQGAYHKAMEHLTMEGPTCYMLKRMVQIALLRNEKELAQKYLHILAQTPFEDAFVEEYTRYLNEPELLEALTETKYLRSVEPTNDSFHTLYRQPLFLGYNISMTSGRSLNALQNSLAACLYTKLMPNAMMRCEPLRGRTLPQNVADAVSIRAHKDNQLIPLFPGMNMNVARYRGFLKSVSGMMKNRQDHVRELFPQFKGYYPYYYYFGNLKITEKKNENTTNDHKGVN
;
A
#
# COMPACT_ATOMS: atom_id res chain seq x y z
N MET A 1 -0.15 98.87 45.22
CA MET A 1 -1.33 99.43 44.53
C MET A 1 -2.21 98.32 44.03
N LYS A 2 -3.43 98.28 44.57
CA LYS A 2 -4.72 97.94 43.94
C LYS A 2 -4.78 96.71 43.02
N LYS A 3 -5.74 95.79 43.02
CA LYS A 3 -7.04 95.62 43.68
C LYS A 3 -7.57 94.22 43.28
N ASN A 4 -8.04 93.46 44.22
CA ASN A 4 -9.33 92.79 44.32
C ASN A 4 -10.16 92.47 43.04
N LYS A 5 -10.63 91.26 42.95
CA LYS A 5 -12.03 90.71 43.16
C LYS A 5 -12.11 89.36 42.57
N ALA A 6 -12.35 88.30 43.28
CA ALA A 6 -13.60 87.75 43.81
C ALA A 6 -14.67 87.44 42.75
N THR A 7 -15.09 86.20 42.83
CA THR A 7 -16.39 85.54 42.78
C THR A 7 -16.46 84.53 41.60
N SER A 8 -16.91 83.35 41.69
CA SER A 8 -18.04 82.71 42.32
C SER A 8 -18.17 81.29 41.78
N ALA A 9 -18.62 80.45 42.59
CA ALA A 9 -18.89 79.02 42.38
C ALA A 9 -19.70 78.68 41.14
N HIS A 10 -19.39 77.54 40.54
CA HIS A 10 -20.40 76.64 40.00
C HIS A 10 -19.97 75.20 40.15
N ASN A 11 -20.56 74.49 41.06
CA ASN A 11 -20.60 73.04 41.17
C ASN A 11 -21.43 72.50 40.03
N LEU A 12 -20.86 71.63 39.20
CA LEU A 12 -21.64 70.79 38.31
C LEU A 12 -21.02 69.41 38.26
N HIS A 13 -21.77 68.47 38.86
CA HIS A 13 -21.89 67.03 38.59
C HIS A 13 -20.70 66.34 37.95
N LYS A 14 -19.87 65.68 38.75
CA LYS A 14 -19.15 64.47 38.33
C LYS A 14 -20.18 63.37 38.17
N GLY A 15 -20.64 63.16 36.91
CA GLY A 15 -21.34 61.95 36.53
C GLY A 15 -20.40 60.78 36.66
N ASN A 16 -20.69 59.87 37.58
CA ASN A 16 -20.12 58.53 37.67
C ASN A 16 -20.56 57.77 36.42
N THR A 17 -19.74 57.77 35.36
CA THR A 17 -19.85 56.76 34.30
C THR A 17 -19.22 55.49 34.85
N ALA A 18 -20.06 54.61 35.39
CA ALA A 18 -19.71 53.22 35.62
C ALA A 18 -19.14 52.65 34.31
N PRO A 19 -18.03 51.90 34.33
CA PRO A 19 -17.52 51.29 33.13
C PRO A 19 -18.61 50.34 32.60
N MET A 20 -19.12 50.63 31.40
CA MET A 20 -20.01 49.69 30.67
C MET A 20 -19.33 48.34 30.66
N ALA A 21 -19.85 47.38 31.40
CA ALA A 21 -19.46 46.01 31.35
C ALA A 21 -19.60 45.54 29.89
N ARG A 22 -18.46 45.39 29.22
CA ARG A 22 -18.37 44.84 27.86
C ARG A 22 -19.14 43.53 27.88
N ARG A 23 -20.34 43.46 27.30
CA ARG A 23 -21.09 42.21 27.15
C ARG A 23 -20.19 41.27 26.36
N SER A 24 -19.57 40.32 27.06
CA SER A 24 -18.79 39.26 26.41
C SER A 24 -19.71 38.55 25.40
N THR A 25 -19.29 38.55 24.15
CA THR A 25 -20.02 37.87 23.10
C THR A 25 -20.15 36.38 23.45
N ILE A 26 -21.23 35.73 23.02
CA ILE A 26 -21.44 34.28 23.22
C ILE A 26 -20.18 33.50 22.84
N LYS A 27 -19.47 33.97 21.84
CA LYS A 27 -18.17 33.45 21.37
C LYS A 27 -17.07 33.51 22.45
N GLU A 28 -16.97 34.60 23.22
CA GLU A 28 -15.99 34.73 24.31
C GLU A 28 -16.33 33.84 25.50
N ARG A 29 -17.63 33.64 25.81
CA ARG A 29 -18.07 32.72 26.88
C ARG A 29 -17.87 31.25 26.53
N LEU A 30 -18.04 30.86 25.27
CA LEU A 30 -17.76 29.50 24.79
C LEU A 30 -16.25 29.21 24.81
N LEU A 31 -15.43 30.15 24.36
CA LEU A 31 -13.97 30.01 24.39
C LEU A 31 -13.40 29.87 25.82
N HIS A 32 -13.96 30.58 26.80
CA HIS A 32 -13.51 30.49 28.21
C HIS A 32 -13.81 29.13 28.88
N ARG A 33 -14.65 28.29 28.29
CA ARG A 33 -14.98 26.95 28.83
C ARG A 33 -14.06 25.85 28.28
N ILE A 34 -13.30 26.11 27.24
CA ILE A 34 -12.39 25.13 26.65
C ILE A 34 -11.05 25.24 27.38
N PRO A 35 -10.56 24.16 28.04
CA PRO A 35 -9.24 24.18 28.66
C PRO A 35 -8.16 24.40 27.60
N LEU A 36 -7.08 25.11 27.97
CA LEU A 36 -5.90 25.23 27.11
C LEU A 36 -5.33 23.84 26.82
N LEU A 37 -5.51 23.36 25.59
CA LEU A 37 -4.95 22.10 25.15
C LEU A 37 -3.48 22.27 24.79
N PRO A 38 -2.58 21.42 25.28
CA PRO A 38 -1.16 21.48 24.90
C PRO A 38 -1.03 21.09 23.41
N THR A 39 -1.00 22.08 22.52
CA THR A 39 -0.96 21.90 21.06
C THR A 39 0.08 20.88 20.60
N PRO A 40 1.32 20.81 21.15
CA PRO A 40 2.26 19.76 20.77
C PRO A 40 1.77 18.36 21.07
N MET A 41 1.03 18.15 22.20
CA MET A 41 0.47 16.84 22.52
C MET A 41 -0.66 16.45 21.56
N VAL A 42 -1.49 17.42 21.16
CA VAL A 42 -2.54 17.17 20.15
C VAL A 42 -1.93 16.82 18.80
N PHE A 43 -0.87 17.53 18.40
CA PHE A 43 -0.17 17.24 17.15
C PHE A 43 0.50 15.87 17.18
N PHE A 44 1.20 15.58 18.29
CA PHE A 44 1.77 14.24 18.51
C PHE A 44 0.71 13.14 18.40
N ALA A 45 -0.42 13.28 19.11
CA ALA A 45 -1.48 12.29 19.10
C ALA A 45 -2.09 12.10 17.68
N ALA A 46 -2.32 13.21 16.96
CA ALA A 46 -2.83 13.15 15.59
C ALA A 46 -1.86 12.45 14.64
N LEU A 47 -0.56 12.74 14.71
CA LEU A 47 0.48 12.09 13.93
C LEU A 47 0.65 10.62 14.31
N TRP A 48 0.59 10.32 15.60
CA TRP A 48 0.67 8.95 16.10
C TRP A 48 -0.50 8.09 15.62
N LEU A 49 -1.72 8.61 15.68
CA LEU A 49 -2.90 7.93 15.14
C LEU A 49 -2.80 7.79 13.61
N TYR A 50 -2.27 8.79 12.92
CA TYR A 50 -2.03 8.71 11.48
C TYR A 50 -1.08 7.55 11.15
N ALA A 51 0.11 7.52 11.74
CA ALA A 51 1.16 6.57 11.39
C ALA A 51 1.00 5.19 12.03
N GLY A 52 0.56 5.15 13.30
CA GLY A 52 0.45 3.92 14.09
C GLY A 52 -0.85 3.14 13.89
N TRP A 53 -1.88 3.76 13.30
CA TRP A 53 -3.17 3.13 13.10
C TRP A 53 -3.72 3.32 11.68
N TRP A 54 -3.93 4.56 11.21
CA TRP A 54 -4.59 4.80 9.93
C TRP A 54 -3.73 4.39 8.72
N TYR A 55 -2.42 4.64 8.78
CA TYR A 55 -1.45 4.34 7.72
C TYR A 55 -0.49 3.20 8.13
N ALA A 56 -0.83 2.46 9.18
CA ALA A 56 0.01 1.46 9.82
C ALA A 56 0.49 0.37 8.84
N ASP A 57 -0.41 -0.17 8.01
CA ASP A 57 -0.09 -1.22 7.05
C ASP A 57 0.96 -0.75 6.03
N VAL A 58 0.88 0.51 5.59
CA VAL A 58 1.86 1.08 4.64
C VAL A 58 3.24 1.20 5.29
N PHE A 59 3.31 1.71 6.53
CA PHE A 59 4.58 1.79 7.24
C PHE A 59 5.16 0.42 7.59
N LYS A 60 4.32 -0.56 7.94
CA LYS A 60 4.74 -1.95 8.19
C LYS A 60 5.32 -2.57 6.91
N ILE A 61 4.66 -2.39 5.78
CA ILE A 61 5.18 -2.86 4.50
C ILE A 61 6.46 -2.11 4.12
N ALA A 62 6.51 -0.78 4.27
CA ALA A 62 7.73 -0.02 4.02
C ALA A 62 8.92 -0.52 4.87
N GLN A 63 8.68 -0.91 6.13
CA GLN A 63 9.69 -1.54 6.98
C GLN A 63 10.14 -2.88 6.40
N GLN A 64 9.23 -3.73 5.92
CA GLN A 64 9.56 -5.02 5.32
C GLN A 64 10.32 -4.87 3.99
N TYR A 65 10.11 -3.78 3.25
CA TYR A 65 10.89 -3.41 2.05
C TYR A 65 12.15 -2.63 2.34
N SER A 66 12.48 -2.44 3.60
CA SER A 66 13.77 -1.94 4.06
C SER A 66 14.64 -3.09 4.55
N PHE A 67 15.93 -2.81 4.70
CA PHE A 67 16.89 -3.74 5.28
C PHE A 67 17.84 -2.98 6.19
N PHE A 68 17.92 -3.39 7.43
CA PHE A 68 18.92 -2.95 8.40
C PHE A 68 19.45 -4.16 9.14
N ALA A 69 20.76 -4.31 9.18
CA ALA A 69 21.43 -5.37 9.92
C ALA A 69 22.45 -4.80 10.89
N ALA A 70 22.68 -5.50 11.99
CA ALA A 70 23.71 -5.12 12.96
C ALA A 70 25.13 -5.36 12.41
N ASP A 71 25.28 -6.23 11.40
CA ASP A 71 26.55 -6.54 10.75
C ASP A 71 26.98 -5.42 9.80
N SER A 72 28.17 -4.86 10.03
CA SER A 72 28.75 -3.79 9.21
C SER A 72 29.02 -4.22 7.78
N THR A 73 29.33 -5.49 7.51
CA THR A 73 29.60 -6.00 6.15
C THR A 73 28.33 -5.99 5.31
N LEU A 74 27.18 -6.33 5.89
CA LEU A 74 25.88 -6.28 5.22
C LEU A 74 25.42 -4.84 4.97
N MET A 75 25.92 -3.88 5.73
CA MET A 75 25.58 -2.47 5.58
C MET A 75 26.59 -1.65 4.76
N GLU A 76 27.71 -2.25 4.36
CA GLU A 76 28.78 -1.55 3.65
C GLU A 76 28.31 -0.84 2.39
N PHE A 77 27.48 -1.49 1.60
CA PHE A 77 26.89 -0.91 0.39
C PHE A 77 26.08 0.36 0.67
N THR A 78 25.35 0.40 1.80
CA THR A 78 24.59 1.57 2.22
C THR A 78 25.49 2.66 2.77
N TRP A 79 26.51 2.28 3.54
CA TRP A 79 27.46 3.22 4.12
C TRP A 79 28.23 4.00 3.07
N ASN A 80 28.65 3.32 2.01
CA ASN A 80 29.47 3.89 0.92
C ASN A 80 28.67 4.78 -0.05
N ARG A 81 27.34 4.89 0.10
CA ARG A 81 26.50 5.79 -0.70
C ARG A 81 26.53 7.23 -0.16
N PRO A 82 26.23 8.24 -0.99
CA PRO A 82 26.00 9.59 -0.53
C PRO A 82 24.95 9.61 0.59
N TYR A 83 25.24 10.31 1.67
CA TYR A 83 24.37 10.36 2.87
C TYR A 83 24.18 8.99 3.57
N GLY A 84 25.12 8.05 3.46
CA GLY A 84 25.02 6.70 3.99
C GLY A 84 24.60 6.62 5.45
N LEU A 85 25.15 7.50 6.31
CA LEU A 85 24.76 7.59 7.72
C LEU A 85 23.27 7.90 7.89
N LEU A 86 22.72 8.81 7.07
CA LEU A 86 21.30 9.16 7.14
C LEU A 86 20.41 7.99 6.71
N TRP A 87 20.84 7.25 5.67
CA TRP A 87 20.14 6.06 5.22
C TRP A 87 20.13 4.98 6.29
N ILE A 88 21.28 4.70 6.90
CA ILE A 88 21.39 3.70 7.97
C ILE A 88 20.52 4.09 9.17
N ALA A 89 20.60 5.33 9.62
CA ALA A 89 19.77 5.82 10.72
C ALA A 89 18.28 5.75 10.39
N GLY A 90 17.90 6.13 9.18
CA GLY A 90 16.51 6.05 8.69
C GLY A 90 15.99 4.62 8.67
N ARG A 91 16.77 3.66 8.17
CA ARG A 91 16.41 2.23 8.14
C ARG A 91 16.34 1.63 9.52
N ALA A 92 17.31 1.96 10.40
CA ALA A 92 17.30 1.51 11.80
C ALA A 92 16.06 2.00 12.55
N LEU A 93 15.68 3.28 12.37
CA LEU A 93 14.46 3.82 12.97
C LEU A 93 13.19 3.24 12.32
N LEU A 94 13.21 2.97 11.01
CA LEU A 94 12.09 2.39 10.29
C LEU A 94 11.80 0.96 10.77
N SER A 95 12.82 0.22 11.24
CA SER A 95 12.63 -1.13 11.79
C SER A 95 11.65 -1.16 12.97
N LEU A 96 11.49 -0.04 13.70
CA LEU A 96 10.52 0.08 14.80
C LEU A 96 9.07 -0.06 14.33
N PHE A 97 8.78 0.12 13.03
CA PHE A 97 7.46 -0.11 12.47
C PHE A 97 7.10 -1.60 12.30
N HIS A 98 7.99 -2.50 12.69
CA HIS A 98 7.58 -3.87 13.00
C HIS A 98 6.39 -3.88 13.99
N TYR A 99 6.44 -2.96 14.96
CA TYR A 99 5.31 -2.60 15.83
C TYR A 99 4.80 -1.20 15.43
N PRO A 100 3.74 -1.09 14.58
CA PRO A 100 3.31 0.20 14.03
C PRO A 100 3.01 1.27 15.08
N ILE A 101 2.50 0.86 16.25
CA ILE A 101 2.23 1.77 17.38
C ILE A 101 3.54 2.40 17.89
N LEU A 102 4.61 1.61 18.03
CA LEU A 102 5.92 2.08 18.48
C LEU A 102 6.60 2.95 17.41
N GLY A 103 6.68 2.46 16.17
CA GLY A 103 7.26 3.20 15.06
C GLY A 103 6.55 4.53 14.83
N GLY A 104 5.20 4.50 14.86
CA GLY A 104 4.35 5.70 14.75
C GLY A 104 4.59 6.69 15.88
N ALA A 105 4.79 6.22 17.13
CA ALA A 105 5.10 7.10 18.26
C ALA A 105 6.46 7.80 18.08
N VAL A 106 7.50 7.08 17.66
CA VAL A 106 8.83 7.66 17.41
C VAL A 106 8.78 8.66 16.26
N TRP A 107 8.10 8.32 15.17
CA TRP A 107 7.92 9.21 14.02
C TRP A 107 7.16 10.49 14.40
N ALA A 108 6.05 10.35 15.12
CA ALA A 108 5.27 11.49 15.63
C ALA A 108 6.08 12.35 16.60
N LEU A 109 6.90 11.73 17.46
CA LEU A 109 7.79 12.44 18.38
C LEU A 109 8.83 13.27 17.63
N LEU A 110 9.50 12.71 16.62
CA LEU A 110 10.48 13.44 15.81
C LEU A 110 9.87 14.67 15.15
N LEU A 111 8.72 14.55 14.51
CA LEU A 111 8.04 15.67 13.84
C LEU A 111 7.53 16.72 14.83
N THR A 112 6.96 16.27 15.95
CA THR A 112 6.44 17.17 16.98
C THR A 112 7.57 17.92 17.68
N ALA A 113 8.64 17.21 18.06
CA ALA A 113 9.82 17.81 18.68
C ALA A 113 10.49 18.83 17.73
N THR A 114 10.64 18.48 16.46
CA THR A 114 11.14 19.39 15.43
C THR A 114 10.30 20.66 15.35
N SER A 115 8.98 20.53 15.27
CA SER A 115 8.06 21.67 15.20
C SER A 115 8.17 22.56 16.45
N TYR A 116 8.25 21.94 17.63
CA TYR A 116 8.43 22.68 18.89
C TYR A 116 9.76 23.43 18.92
N LEU A 117 10.87 22.78 18.52
CA LEU A 117 12.20 23.39 18.46
C LEU A 117 12.28 24.54 17.45
N ILE A 118 11.58 24.45 16.31
CA ILE A 118 11.47 25.56 15.35
C ILE A 118 10.83 26.77 16.01
N GLY A 119 9.71 26.58 16.72
CA GLY A 119 9.04 27.66 17.45
C GLY A 119 9.94 28.31 18.50
N TYR A 120 10.73 27.50 19.20
CA TYR A 120 11.71 27.94 20.19
C TYR A 120 12.88 28.68 19.53
N ALA A 121 13.51 28.13 18.50
CA ALA A 121 14.66 28.72 17.82
C ALA A 121 14.33 30.09 17.17
N LEU A 122 13.17 30.17 16.51
CA LEU A 122 12.70 31.39 15.85
C LEU A 122 12.03 32.36 16.80
N ARG A 123 11.87 32.02 18.09
CA ARG A 123 11.19 32.85 19.11
C ARG A 123 9.83 33.37 18.62
N LEU A 124 9.04 32.48 18.02
CA LEU A 124 7.77 32.86 17.41
C LEU A 124 6.80 33.45 18.47
N PRO A 125 6.29 34.66 18.24
CA PRO A 125 5.28 35.22 19.11
C PRO A 125 3.99 34.40 19.04
N ALA A 126 3.16 34.47 20.10
CA ALA A 126 1.94 33.67 20.22
C ALA A 126 1.04 33.71 18.98
N ARG A 127 0.90 34.87 18.33
CA ARG A 127 0.09 35.04 17.10
C ARG A 127 0.57 34.26 15.88
N TRP A 128 1.86 33.92 15.81
CA TRP A 128 2.47 33.21 14.68
C TRP A 128 2.87 31.77 15.03
N ARG A 129 2.54 31.31 16.23
CA ARG A 129 2.98 30.01 16.73
C ARG A 129 2.49 28.82 15.88
N ALA A 130 1.32 28.92 15.25
CA ALA A 130 0.83 27.91 14.31
C ALA A 130 1.81 27.61 13.15
N LEU A 131 2.64 28.60 12.75
CA LEU A 131 3.63 28.44 11.67
C LEU A 131 4.74 27.42 11.98
N GLN A 132 5.01 27.15 13.26
CA GLN A 132 6.02 26.13 13.64
C GLN A 132 5.69 24.73 13.13
N TYR A 133 4.41 24.43 12.85
CA TYR A 133 3.93 23.13 12.36
C TYR A 133 3.98 23.01 10.83
N LEU A 134 4.21 24.13 10.10
CA LEU A 134 4.22 24.12 8.64
C LEU A 134 5.31 23.22 8.02
N PRO A 135 6.56 23.18 8.52
CA PRO A 135 7.58 22.31 7.95
C PRO A 135 7.20 20.82 8.04
N ALA A 136 6.66 20.38 9.18
CA ALA A 136 6.15 19.04 9.34
C ALA A 136 4.91 18.79 8.46
N GLY A 137 4.01 19.79 8.35
CA GLY A 137 2.86 19.74 7.45
C GLY A 137 3.28 19.64 5.98
N LEU A 138 4.29 20.40 5.55
CA LEU A 138 4.83 20.31 4.18
C LEU A 138 5.41 18.92 3.91
N TYR A 139 6.18 18.38 4.84
CA TYR A 139 6.67 17.02 4.76
C TYR A 139 5.52 16.00 4.59
N LEU A 140 4.45 16.14 5.39
CA LEU A 140 3.27 15.28 5.26
C LEU A 140 2.60 15.40 3.88
N MET A 141 2.50 16.61 3.32
CA MET A 141 1.91 16.82 1.99
C MET A 141 2.78 16.18 0.90
N VAL A 142 4.12 16.31 1.01
CA VAL A 142 5.06 15.65 0.08
C VAL A 142 4.90 14.14 0.18
N LEU A 143 4.89 13.58 1.39
CA LEU A 143 4.69 12.15 1.63
C LEU A 143 3.34 11.67 1.06
N ALA A 144 2.27 12.44 1.26
CA ALA A 144 0.94 12.09 0.78
C ALA A 144 0.82 12.14 -0.74
N TYR A 145 1.46 13.12 -1.40
CA TYR A 145 1.37 13.34 -2.84
C TYR A 145 2.31 12.45 -3.64
N GLN A 146 3.61 12.52 -3.34
CA GLN A 146 4.62 11.71 -4.04
C GLN A 146 4.65 10.28 -3.51
N GLY A 147 4.37 10.10 -2.21
CA GLY A 147 4.64 8.87 -1.49
C GLY A 147 6.14 8.60 -1.42
N PHE A 148 6.49 7.51 -0.79
CA PHE A 148 7.78 6.86 -1.00
C PHE A 148 7.52 5.62 -1.83
N ASP A 149 8.40 5.33 -2.77
CA ASP A 149 8.34 4.05 -3.44
C ASP A 149 8.74 2.98 -2.42
N ILE A 150 7.73 2.30 -1.89
CA ILE A 150 7.95 1.25 -0.88
C ILE A 150 8.75 0.06 -1.43
N TYR A 151 8.95 0.02 -2.74
CA TYR A 151 9.67 -1.03 -3.41
C TYR A 151 11.18 -0.76 -3.50
N TYR A 152 11.59 0.49 -3.29
CA TYR A 152 12.99 0.88 -3.25
C TYR A 152 13.41 1.15 -1.81
N GLN A 153 14.24 0.29 -1.24
CA GLN A 153 14.64 0.38 0.17
C GLN A 153 15.27 1.72 0.57
N ASN A 154 15.91 2.42 -0.38
CA ASN A 154 16.48 3.74 -0.12
C ASN A 154 15.38 4.74 0.18
N GLU A 155 14.33 4.75 -0.62
CA GLU A 155 13.20 5.66 -0.42
C GLU A 155 12.42 5.32 0.84
N THR A 156 12.25 4.03 1.14
CA THR A 156 11.59 3.63 2.39
C THR A 156 12.33 4.12 3.62
N GLY A 157 13.66 4.06 3.63
CA GLY A 157 14.48 4.58 4.72
C GLY A 157 14.27 6.08 4.97
N MET A 158 13.94 6.87 3.93
CA MET A 158 13.69 8.31 4.06
C MET A 158 12.42 8.65 4.84
N ILE A 159 11.48 7.72 4.98
CA ILE A 159 10.29 7.91 5.83
C ILE A 159 10.69 8.30 7.26
N MET A 160 11.76 7.71 7.78
CA MET A 160 12.31 8.06 9.09
C MET A 160 13.55 8.96 8.99
N GLY A 161 14.31 8.85 7.91
CA GLY A 161 15.54 9.62 7.72
C GLY A 161 15.30 11.12 7.62
N ILE A 162 14.27 11.55 6.86
CA ILE A 162 13.94 12.98 6.74
C ILE A 162 13.50 13.59 8.08
N PRO A 163 12.50 13.04 8.81
CA PRO A 163 12.15 13.54 10.14
C PRO A 163 13.32 13.53 11.12
N PHE A 164 14.16 12.52 11.09
CA PHE A 164 15.36 12.45 11.91
C PHE A 164 16.37 13.55 11.57
N CYS A 165 16.65 13.76 10.30
CA CYS A 165 17.54 14.84 9.84
C CYS A 165 16.99 16.22 10.23
N MET A 166 15.70 16.47 10.01
CA MET A 166 15.04 17.70 10.41
C MET A 166 15.20 17.94 11.91
N PHE A 167 14.95 16.91 12.72
CA PHE A 167 15.12 17.00 14.17
C PHE A 167 16.54 17.33 14.56
N VAL A 168 17.54 16.63 14.04
CA VAL A 168 18.97 16.85 14.37
C VAL A 168 19.41 18.25 13.98
N VAL A 169 19.09 18.72 12.77
CA VAL A 169 19.48 20.05 12.28
C VAL A 169 18.88 21.14 13.15
N VAL A 170 17.58 21.06 13.44
CA VAL A 170 16.88 22.07 14.26
C VAL A 170 17.34 22.01 15.73
N ALA A 171 17.62 20.82 16.26
CA ALA A 171 18.16 20.67 17.61
C ALA A 171 19.54 21.31 17.74
N LEU A 172 20.46 21.04 16.82
CA LEU A 172 21.78 21.67 16.78
C LEU A 172 21.68 23.20 16.65
N GLN A 173 20.83 23.68 15.75
CA GLN A 173 20.58 25.09 15.57
C GLN A 173 20.04 25.74 16.86
N SER A 174 19.11 25.08 17.55
CA SER A 174 18.55 25.55 18.83
C SER A 174 19.61 25.62 19.94
N LEU A 175 20.52 24.64 20.00
CA LEU A 175 21.65 24.63 20.94
C LEU A 175 22.63 25.76 20.67
N ILE A 176 22.96 26.02 19.39
CA ILE A 176 23.83 27.12 18.98
C ILE A 176 23.22 28.47 19.41
N ILE A 177 21.95 28.70 19.07
CA ILE A 177 21.24 29.94 19.43
C ILE A 177 21.23 30.12 20.94
N ARG A 178 21.01 29.06 21.72
CA ARG A 178 21.05 29.11 23.20
C ARG A 178 22.44 29.44 23.72
N SER A 179 23.49 28.86 23.13
CA SER A 179 24.88 29.11 23.55
C SER A 179 25.29 30.57 23.35
N PHE A 180 24.83 31.22 22.27
CA PHE A 180 25.13 32.65 21.99
C PHE A 180 24.21 33.63 22.72
N SER A 181 23.01 33.21 23.14
CA SER A 181 22.06 34.06 23.90
C SER A 181 22.31 33.98 25.39
N ARG A 182 23.30 34.75 25.90
CA ARG A 182 23.66 34.78 27.32
C ARG A 182 22.59 35.39 28.26
N LYS A 183 21.49 35.96 27.76
CA LYS A 183 20.45 36.58 28.60
C LYS A 183 19.10 35.89 28.38
N GLU A 184 18.58 35.29 29.46
CA GLU A 184 17.17 34.89 29.65
C GLU A 184 16.52 34.08 28.52
N ALA A 185 17.10 32.94 28.17
CA ALA A 185 16.34 31.94 27.43
C ALA A 185 15.27 31.34 28.37
N PRO A 186 13.97 31.42 28.05
CA PRO A 186 12.94 30.77 28.86
C PRO A 186 13.26 29.26 28.99
N ALA A 187 12.87 28.69 30.13
CA ALA A 187 13.09 27.27 30.35
C ALA A 187 12.47 26.48 29.18
N PHE A 188 13.20 25.49 28.68
CA PHE A 188 12.84 24.66 27.48
C PHE A 188 11.40 24.11 27.51
N TRP A 189 10.84 24.00 28.73
CA TRP A 189 9.49 23.45 28.98
C TRP A 189 8.46 24.51 29.42
N SER A 190 8.84 25.79 29.49
CA SER A 190 7.89 26.82 29.89
C SER A 190 6.90 27.09 28.74
N MET A 191 5.64 26.76 28.95
CA MET A 191 4.58 27.29 28.09
C MET A 191 4.60 28.82 28.17
N PRO A 192 4.52 29.52 27.02
CA PRO A 192 4.43 30.98 27.07
C PRO A 192 3.16 31.39 27.78
N LYS A 193 3.34 32.18 28.80
CA LYS A 193 2.25 32.68 29.67
C LYS A 193 1.25 33.60 28.95
N ASP A 194 1.57 34.02 27.72
CA ASP A 194 0.81 35.03 26.98
C ASP A 194 -0.06 34.49 25.84
N GLU A 195 -0.23 33.17 25.73
CA GLU A 195 -1.07 32.58 24.69
C GLU A 195 -2.56 32.70 25.04
N SER A 196 -3.32 33.47 24.23
CA SER A 196 -4.77 33.53 24.41
C SER A 196 -5.43 32.21 23.99
N GLN A 197 -6.59 31.89 24.59
CA GLN A 197 -7.34 30.68 24.25
C GLN A 197 -7.66 30.60 22.74
N GLY A 198 -7.95 31.73 22.10
CA GLY A 198 -8.21 31.79 20.65
C GLY A 198 -6.99 31.43 19.79
N GLN A 199 -5.78 31.81 20.23
CA GLN A 199 -4.52 31.50 19.54
C GLN A 199 -4.15 30.03 19.71
N ASN A 200 -4.35 29.48 20.92
CA ASN A 200 -4.18 28.05 21.18
C ASN A 200 -5.13 27.22 20.31
N LEU A 201 -6.41 27.56 20.28
CA LEU A 201 -7.39 26.89 19.46
C LEU A 201 -7.02 26.95 17.96
N ALA A 202 -6.56 28.10 17.46
CA ALA A 202 -6.10 28.24 16.08
C ALA A 202 -4.92 27.31 15.77
N SER A 203 -3.95 27.18 16.68
CA SER A 203 -2.82 26.26 16.53
C SER A 203 -3.26 24.79 16.51
N VAL A 204 -4.17 24.40 17.40
CA VAL A 204 -4.75 23.05 17.44
C VAL A 204 -5.50 22.73 16.14
N VAL A 205 -6.36 23.65 15.69
CA VAL A 205 -7.11 23.49 14.42
C VAL A 205 -6.14 23.35 13.24
N THR A 206 -5.09 24.17 13.21
CA THR A 206 -4.06 24.06 12.14
C THR A 206 -3.40 22.69 12.13
N CYS A 207 -3.02 22.14 13.30
CA CYS A 207 -2.44 20.80 13.39
C CYS A 207 -3.39 19.72 12.85
N LEU A 208 -4.65 19.75 13.27
CA LEU A 208 -5.67 18.77 12.81
C LEU A 208 -5.96 18.92 11.32
N LEU A 209 -6.01 20.16 10.80
CA LEU A 209 -6.19 20.41 9.38
C LEU A 209 -5.00 19.88 8.55
N LEU A 210 -3.76 20.04 9.00
CA LEU A 210 -2.59 19.53 8.31
C LEU A 210 -2.62 18.00 8.20
N VAL A 211 -2.93 17.31 9.31
CA VAL A 211 -3.03 15.84 9.29
C VAL A 211 -4.23 15.37 8.47
N GLY A 212 -5.40 16.01 8.62
CA GLY A 212 -6.60 15.68 7.84
C GLY A 212 -6.41 15.93 6.34
N ALA A 213 -5.73 17.02 5.96
CA ALA A 213 -5.38 17.30 4.58
C ALA A 213 -4.42 16.25 4.01
N ALA A 214 -3.43 15.79 4.80
CA ALA A 214 -2.54 14.71 4.38
C ALA A 214 -3.30 13.40 4.15
N MET A 215 -4.23 13.04 5.04
CA MET A 215 -5.09 11.86 4.87
C MET A 215 -5.92 11.96 3.59
N THR A 216 -6.56 13.10 3.39
CA THR A 216 -7.41 13.32 2.18
C THR A 216 -6.56 13.29 0.91
N LEU A 217 -5.40 13.95 0.92
CA LEU A 217 -4.50 14.00 -0.23
C LEU A 217 -3.97 12.58 -0.58
N THR A 218 -3.66 11.76 0.43
CA THR A 218 -3.24 10.36 0.21
C THR A 218 -4.33 9.56 -0.49
N GLU A 219 -5.60 9.66 -0.05
CA GLU A 219 -6.71 8.92 -0.66
C GLU A 219 -7.02 9.41 -2.09
N VAL A 220 -6.79 10.69 -2.38
CA VAL A 220 -7.01 11.26 -3.72
C VAL A 220 -5.85 10.94 -4.67
N ALA A 221 -4.61 11.17 -4.23
CA ALA A 221 -3.44 11.01 -5.07
C ALA A 221 -3.03 9.53 -5.23
N ARG A 222 -3.22 8.70 -4.18
CA ARG A 222 -2.76 7.31 -4.16
C ARG A 222 -3.77 6.35 -3.51
N PRO A 223 -4.99 6.24 -4.09
CA PRO A 223 -6.09 5.48 -3.48
C PRO A 223 -5.82 3.98 -3.35
N TYR A 224 -4.82 3.47 -4.07
CA TYR A 224 -4.47 2.06 -4.14
C TYR A 224 -3.40 1.62 -3.13
N VAL A 225 -2.60 2.54 -2.58
CA VAL A 225 -1.44 2.17 -1.73
C VAL A 225 -1.89 1.48 -0.44
N ARG A 226 -2.82 2.09 0.30
CA ARG A 226 -3.31 1.51 1.55
C ARG A 226 -3.96 0.13 1.37
N PRO A 227 -4.93 -0.06 0.45
CA PRO A 227 -5.54 -1.37 0.28
C PRO A 227 -4.53 -2.43 -0.18
N THR A 228 -3.56 -2.08 -1.03
CA THR A 228 -2.53 -3.02 -1.47
C THR A 228 -1.62 -3.45 -0.31
N CYS A 229 -1.11 -2.50 0.47
CA CYS A 229 -0.29 -2.81 1.64
C CYS A 229 -1.06 -3.62 2.70
N ARG A 230 -2.34 -3.30 2.92
CA ARG A 230 -3.21 -4.09 3.80
C ARG A 230 -3.35 -5.53 3.31
N MET A 231 -3.59 -5.75 2.02
CA MET A 231 -3.66 -7.09 1.45
C MET A 231 -2.34 -7.86 1.57
N GLN A 232 -1.19 -7.17 1.44
CA GLN A 232 0.11 -7.79 1.70
C GLN A 232 0.27 -8.23 3.16
N CYS A 233 -0.15 -7.40 4.12
CA CYS A 233 -0.17 -7.80 5.54
C CYS A 233 -1.07 -9.00 5.77
N GLN A 234 -2.31 -8.97 5.25
CA GLN A 234 -3.27 -10.05 5.35
C GLN A 234 -2.76 -11.36 4.71
N MET A 235 -2.02 -11.26 3.60
CA MET A 235 -1.39 -12.41 2.94
C MET A 235 -0.36 -13.09 3.86
N TRP A 236 0.48 -12.32 4.53
CA TRP A 236 1.44 -12.86 5.50
C TRP A 236 0.77 -13.44 6.75
N GLU A 237 -0.35 -12.86 7.16
CA GLU A 237 -1.19 -13.33 8.26
C GLU A 237 -2.10 -14.50 7.85
N LYS A 238 -2.12 -14.88 6.55
CA LYS A 238 -2.99 -15.91 5.94
C LYS A 238 -4.48 -15.61 6.11
N ASP A 239 -4.84 -14.32 6.25
CA ASP A 239 -6.23 -13.85 6.28
C ASP A 239 -6.76 -13.64 4.85
N TRP A 240 -7.01 -14.75 4.17
CA TRP A 240 -7.44 -14.76 2.76
C TRP A 240 -8.80 -14.12 2.55
N GLU A 241 -9.73 -14.30 3.49
CA GLU A 241 -11.06 -13.71 3.38
C GLU A 241 -11.02 -12.20 3.62
N GLY A 242 -10.26 -11.72 4.62
CA GLY A 242 -10.00 -10.30 4.82
C GLY A 242 -9.35 -9.66 3.60
N MET A 243 -8.38 -10.34 2.97
CA MET A 243 -7.71 -9.90 1.75
C MET A 243 -8.71 -9.78 0.57
N ARG A 244 -9.60 -10.76 0.40
CA ARG A 244 -10.67 -10.73 -0.60
C ARG A 244 -11.62 -9.56 -0.34
N GLN A 245 -12.05 -9.37 0.91
CA GLN A 245 -12.94 -8.27 1.28
C GLN A 245 -12.31 -6.90 1.03
N THR A 246 -11.03 -6.73 1.38
CA THR A 246 -10.26 -5.50 1.09
C THR A 246 -10.26 -5.17 -0.41
N ALA A 247 -10.09 -6.20 -1.26
CA ALA A 247 -10.18 -6.02 -2.71
C ALA A 247 -11.58 -5.61 -3.18
N LEU A 248 -12.64 -6.22 -2.61
CA LEU A 248 -14.03 -5.93 -2.96
C LEU A 248 -14.46 -4.53 -2.56
N ASP A 249 -14.00 -4.02 -1.42
CA ASP A 249 -14.27 -2.64 -0.96
C ASP A 249 -13.71 -1.59 -1.94
N LYS A 250 -12.68 -1.97 -2.69
CA LYS A 250 -12.03 -1.14 -3.71
C LYS A 250 -12.21 -1.68 -5.13
N ALA A 251 -13.25 -2.47 -5.37
CA ALA A 251 -13.49 -3.17 -6.64
C ALA A 251 -13.55 -2.25 -7.87
N HIS A 252 -13.87 -0.96 -7.67
CA HIS A 252 -13.91 0.06 -8.72
C HIS A 252 -12.53 0.61 -9.11
N LEU A 253 -11.50 0.36 -8.28
CA LEU A 253 -10.13 0.77 -8.57
C LEU A 253 -9.50 -0.20 -9.55
N SER A 254 -9.19 0.29 -10.73
CA SER A 254 -8.48 -0.47 -11.77
C SER A 254 -6.98 -0.44 -11.50
N TYR A 255 -6.52 -1.30 -10.60
CA TYR A 255 -5.14 -1.35 -10.19
C TYR A 255 -4.60 -2.79 -10.17
N ARG A 256 -3.50 -3.04 -10.86
CA ARG A 256 -2.94 -4.40 -11.06
C ARG A 256 -2.55 -5.11 -9.77
N PRO A 257 -1.80 -4.53 -8.84
CA PRO A 257 -1.47 -5.19 -7.59
C PRO A 257 -2.72 -5.62 -6.81
N LEU A 258 -3.76 -4.78 -6.77
CA LEU A 258 -5.03 -5.13 -6.14
C LEU A 258 -5.68 -6.35 -6.82
N ALA A 259 -5.66 -6.40 -8.16
CA ALA A 259 -6.16 -7.53 -8.92
C ALA A 259 -5.34 -8.81 -8.69
N ALA A 260 -4.01 -8.69 -8.60
CA ALA A 260 -3.12 -9.82 -8.34
C ALA A 260 -3.34 -10.40 -6.94
N TYR A 261 -3.39 -9.56 -5.91
CA TYR A 261 -3.65 -10.01 -4.53
C TYR A 261 -5.07 -10.55 -4.34
N HIS A 262 -6.07 -9.97 -5.03
CA HIS A 262 -7.41 -10.56 -5.08
C HIS A 262 -7.39 -11.97 -5.66
N ALA A 263 -6.70 -12.16 -6.78
CA ALA A 263 -6.57 -13.47 -7.41
C ALA A 263 -5.83 -14.47 -6.50
N ILE A 264 -4.76 -14.06 -5.79
CA ILE A 264 -4.08 -14.89 -4.80
C ILE A 264 -5.07 -15.34 -3.70
N ALA A 265 -5.85 -14.43 -3.12
CA ALA A 265 -6.84 -14.76 -2.11
C ALA A 265 -7.86 -15.79 -2.62
N LEU A 266 -8.30 -15.63 -3.86
CA LEU A 266 -9.24 -16.57 -4.50
C LEU A 266 -8.63 -17.94 -4.76
N THR A 267 -7.34 -18.03 -5.11
CA THR A 267 -6.67 -19.32 -5.26
C THR A 267 -6.59 -20.07 -3.95
N GLN A 268 -6.28 -19.37 -2.84
CA GLN A 268 -6.15 -19.96 -1.51
C GLN A 268 -7.51 -20.37 -0.91
N THR A 269 -8.59 -19.73 -1.32
CA THR A 269 -9.96 -20.06 -0.89
C THR A 269 -10.70 -20.99 -1.86
N GLY A 270 -10.07 -21.38 -2.98
CA GLY A 270 -10.68 -22.25 -4.00
C GLY A 270 -11.80 -21.56 -4.81
N ARG A 271 -11.91 -20.23 -4.75
CA ARG A 271 -13.01 -19.46 -5.39
C ARG A 271 -12.61 -18.78 -6.69
N ILE A 272 -11.43 -19.06 -7.22
CA ILE A 272 -10.92 -18.34 -8.41
C ILE A 272 -11.80 -18.53 -9.66
N GLY A 273 -12.43 -19.68 -9.80
CA GLY A 273 -13.36 -19.97 -10.90
C GLY A 273 -14.73 -19.27 -10.77
N GLU A 274 -15.03 -18.68 -9.62
CA GLU A 274 -16.34 -18.07 -9.31
C GLU A 274 -16.29 -16.55 -9.21
N ASN A 275 -15.25 -16.00 -8.57
CA ASN A 275 -15.23 -14.61 -8.11
C ASN A 275 -14.12 -13.77 -8.74
N LEU A 276 -13.39 -14.29 -9.73
CA LEU A 276 -12.27 -13.57 -10.34
C LEU A 276 -12.69 -12.20 -10.89
N PHE A 277 -13.87 -12.09 -11.47
CA PHE A 277 -14.36 -10.88 -12.13
C PHE A 277 -15.22 -9.98 -11.23
N ASP A 278 -15.17 -10.17 -9.92
CA ASP A 278 -15.85 -9.31 -8.95
C ASP A 278 -15.22 -7.92 -8.83
N ILE A 279 -14.04 -7.72 -9.39
CA ILE A 279 -13.34 -6.43 -9.47
C ILE A 279 -13.24 -5.94 -10.91
N LEU A 280 -13.05 -4.63 -11.09
CA LEU A 280 -12.92 -4.02 -12.41
C LEU A 280 -11.50 -4.22 -12.96
N TYR A 281 -11.42 -4.73 -14.19
CA TYR A 281 -10.19 -4.83 -14.97
C TYR A 281 -10.21 -3.79 -16.09
N ASP A 282 -9.71 -2.60 -15.82
CA ASP A 282 -9.68 -1.47 -16.75
C ASP A 282 -8.36 -0.70 -16.59
N TYR A 283 -7.25 -1.38 -16.82
CA TYR A 283 -5.92 -0.81 -16.78
C TYR A 283 -5.15 -1.15 -18.06
N ASP A 284 -4.19 -0.28 -18.42
CA ASP A 284 -3.35 -0.47 -19.58
C ASP A 284 -2.40 -1.67 -19.43
N ASN A 285 -1.94 -2.20 -20.56
CA ASN A 285 -0.87 -3.21 -20.54
C ASN A 285 0.42 -2.62 -19.98
N ILE A 286 1.20 -3.46 -19.29
CA ILE A 286 2.53 -3.06 -18.79
C ILE A 286 3.43 -2.76 -19.99
N HIS A 287 4.01 -1.57 -20.00
CA HIS A 287 5.09 -1.20 -20.91
C HIS A 287 6.40 -1.23 -20.13
N LEU A 288 7.26 -2.18 -20.42
CA LEU A 288 8.56 -2.41 -19.75
C LEU A 288 9.46 -1.18 -19.65
N HIS A 289 9.30 -0.21 -20.55
CA HIS A 289 10.16 0.96 -20.63
C HIS A 289 9.58 2.21 -19.95
N ASN A 290 8.42 2.12 -19.35
CA ASN A 290 7.76 3.29 -18.76
C ASN A 290 7.68 3.17 -17.23
N ARG A 291 8.86 3.16 -16.58
CA ARG A 291 8.98 3.13 -15.11
C ARG A 291 8.31 4.31 -14.40
N ASN A 292 7.99 5.37 -15.14
CA ASN A 292 7.40 6.60 -14.59
C ASN A 292 5.87 6.58 -14.51
N LYS A 293 5.19 5.52 -14.98
CA LYS A 293 3.75 5.42 -14.81
C LYS A 293 3.45 4.77 -13.45
N GLU A 294 2.79 5.51 -12.60
CA GLU A 294 2.38 5.09 -11.24
C GLU A 294 1.63 3.76 -11.20
N SER A 295 0.95 3.38 -12.26
CA SER A 295 0.23 2.12 -12.38
C SER A 295 1.13 0.89 -12.47
N ASP A 296 2.40 1.06 -12.82
CA ASP A 296 3.38 -0.03 -12.97
C ASP A 296 4.34 -0.13 -11.78
N ASN A 297 4.31 0.85 -10.87
CA ASN A 297 5.06 0.79 -9.62
C ASN A 297 4.57 -0.40 -8.80
N GLY A 298 5.47 -1.29 -8.45
CA GLY A 298 5.15 -2.50 -7.72
C GLY A 298 4.84 -3.72 -8.56
N GLY A 299 5.00 -3.63 -9.88
CA GLY A 299 4.88 -4.79 -10.74
C GLY A 299 5.77 -5.95 -10.30
N ASP A 300 6.98 -5.65 -9.87
CA ASP A 300 7.94 -6.66 -9.42
C ASP A 300 7.49 -7.39 -8.15
N LEU A 301 6.73 -6.73 -7.30
CA LEU A 301 6.26 -7.31 -6.04
C LEU A 301 5.14 -8.29 -6.20
N TYR A 302 4.04 -7.87 -6.83
CA TYR A 302 2.94 -8.80 -7.04
C TYR A 302 3.37 -9.93 -7.97
N GLN A 303 4.42 -9.73 -8.79
CA GLN A 303 4.98 -10.81 -9.61
C GLN A 303 5.71 -11.85 -8.76
N VAL A 304 6.44 -11.46 -7.72
CA VAL A 304 7.07 -12.42 -6.79
C VAL A 304 5.99 -13.26 -6.10
N ASP A 305 5.04 -12.62 -5.44
CA ASP A 305 3.97 -13.29 -4.71
C ASP A 305 3.03 -14.06 -5.65
N GLY A 306 2.67 -13.45 -6.77
CA GLY A 306 1.82 -14.06 -7.77
C GLY A 306 2.42 -15.33 -8.37
N ASN A 307 3.70 -15.31 -8.72
CA ASN A 307 4.41 -16.49 -9.21
C ASN A 307 4.53 -17.55 -8.11
N TYR A 308 4.82 -17.14 -6.87
CA TYR A 308 4.89 -18.05 -5.75
C TYR A 308 3.57 -18.80 -5.54
N TYR A 309 2.46 -18.10 -5.42
CA TYR A 309 1.15 -18.72 -5.23
C TYR A 309 0.58 -19.39 -6.50
N ALA A 310 1.14 -19.12 -7.66
CA ALA A 310 0.86 -19.87 -8.88
C ALA A 310 1.67 -21.18 -8.97
N GLY A 311 2.57 -21.47 -8.04
CA GLY A 311 3.47 -22.62 -8.06
C GLY A 311 4.69 -22.43 -8.97
N LEU A 312 4.89 -21.24 -9.53
CA LEU A 312 6.04 -20.90 -10.39
C LEU A 312 7.24 -20.46 -9.54
N LEU A 313 7.78 -21.39 -8.76
CA LEU A 313 8.81 -21.09 -7.77
C LEU A 313 10.08 -20.50 -8.39
N GLN A 314 10.50 -20.96 -9.59
CA GLN A 314 11.64 -20.37 -10.30
C GLN A 314 11.36 -18.93 -10.73
N GLY A 315 10.17 -18.65 -11.25
CA GLY A 315 9.78 -17.30 -11.64
C GLY A 315 9.75 -16.35 -10.44
N ALA A 316 9.22 -16.81 -9.31
CA ALA A 316 9.21 -16.06 -8.05
C ALA A 316 10.64 -15.77 -7.55
N TYR A 317 11.50 -16.79 -7.55
CA TYR A 317 12.91 -16.66 -7.15
C TYR A 317 13.67 -15.68 -8.05
N HIS A 318 13.51 -15.82 -9.37
CA HIS A 318 14.16 -14.92 -10.33
C HIS A 318 13.78 -13.46 -10.09
N LYS A 319 12.49 -13.18 -9.90
CA LYS A 319 12.02 -11.81 -9.63
C LYS A 319 12.51 -11.28 -8.28
N ALA A 320 12.56 -12.11 -7.26
CA ALA A 320 13.13 -11.73 -5.96
C ALA A 320 14.64 -11.43 -6.06
N MET A 321 15.39 -12.25 -6.83
CA MET A 321 16.81 -12.02 -7.08
C MET A 321 17.08 -10.77 -7.91
N GLU A 322 16.25 -10.50 -8.93
CA GLU A 322 16.35 -9.27 -9.73
C GLU A 322 16.19 -8.04 -8.83
N HIS A 323 15.19 -8.05 -7.95
CA HIS A 323 15.01 -6.97 -6.97
C HIS A 323 16.22 -6.85 -6.03
N LEU A 324 16.71 -7.97 -5.49
CA LEU A 324 17.85 -7.98 -4.58
C LEU A 324 19.12 -7.43 -5.24
N THR A 325 19.36 -7.75 -6.51
CA THR A 325 20.55 -7.28 -7.24
C THR A 325 20.48 -5.81 -7.62
N MET A 326 19.29 -5.31 -7.93
CA MET A 326 19.09 -3.92 -8.35
C MET A 326 18.99 -2.95 -7.15
N GLU A 327 18.24 -3.32 -6.14
CA GLU A 327 17.86 -2.44 -5.01
C GLU A 327 18.57 -2.82 -3.70
N GLY A 328 19.14 -4.01 -3.63
CA GLY A 328 19.72 -4.58 -2.42
C GLY A 328 18.72 -5.44 -1.63
N PRO A 329 19.19 -6.06 -0.52
CA PRO A 329 18.37 -6.96 0.27
C PRO A 329 17.21 -6.22 0.95
N THR A 330 16.05 -6.88 1.03
CA THR A 330 14.91 -6.47 1.85
C THR A 330 14.44 -7.66 2.68
N CYS A 331 13.87 -7.41 3.86
CA CYS A 331 13.34 -8.49 4.71
C CYS A 331 12.27 -9.29 3.96
N TYR A 332 11.40 -8.60 3.22
CA TYR A 332 10.32 -9.21 2.44
C TYR A 332 10.85 -10.23 1.42
N MET A 333 11.82 -9.80 0.58
CA MET A 333 12.38 -10.67 -0.46
C MET A 333 13.18 -11.83 0.13
N LEU A 334 13.99 -11.57 1.16
CA LEU A 334 14.75 -12.61 1.84
C LEU A 334 13.84 -13.69 2.44
N LYS A 335 12.73 -13.30 3.08
CA LYS A 335 11.74 -14.24 3.59
C LYS A 335 11.16 -15.11 2.48
N ARG A 336 10.77 -14.50 1.35
CA ARG A 336 10.24 -15.24 0.21
C ARG A 336 11.28 -16.19 -0.38
N MET A 337 12.54 -15.76 -0.44
CA MET A 337 13.64 -16.61 -0.92
C MET A 337 13.92 -17.79 0.02
N VAL A 338 13.81 -17.63 1.34
CA VAL A 338 13.84 -18.75 2.30
C VAL A 338 12.75 -19.77 2.00
N GLN A 339 11.50 -19.29 1.83
CA GLN A 339 10.35 -20.16 1.53
C GLN A 339 10.55 -20.95 0.24
N ILE A 340 11.00 -20.28 -0.82
CA ILE A 340 11.25 -20.93 -2.11
C ILE A 340 12.39 -21.95 -2.00
N ALA A 341 13.50 -21.60 -1.34
CA ALA A 341 14.65 -22.47 -1.20
C ALA A 341 14.28 -23.75 -0.42
N LEU A 342 13.48 -23.66 0.64
CA LEU A 342 12.98 -24.81 1.38
C LEU A 342 12.05 -25.69 0.53
N LEU A 343 11.10 -25.11 -0.21
CA LEU A 343 10.22 -25.84 -1.11
C LEU A 343 10.99 -26.57 -2.22
N ARG A 344 12.14 -26.06 -2.63
CA ARG A 344 13.02 -26.68 -3.63
C ARG A 344 14.06 -27.61 -3.03
N ASN A 345 14.05 -27.79 -1.71
CA ASN A 345 15.05 -28.58 -0.96
C ASN A 345 16.49 -28.07 -1.11
N GLU A 346 16.66 -26.75 -1.32
CA GLU A 346 17.95 -26.05 -1.42
C GLU A 346 18.37 -25.58 -0.01
N LYS A 347 18.75 -26.54 0.85
CA LYS A 347 18.98 -26.33 2.28
C LYS A 347 20.07 -25.30 2.58
N GLU A 348 21.20 -25.38 1.88
CA GLU A 348 22.32 -24.45 2.07
C GLU A 348 21.93 -23.00 1.74
N LEU A 349 21.15 -22.84 0.69
CA LEU A 349 20.65 -21.54 0.26
C LEU A 349 19.64 -20.96 1.27
N ALA A 350 18.72 -21.79 1.77
CA ALA A 350 17.78 -21.41 2.82
C ALA A 350 18.54 -20.97 4.09
N GLN A 351 19.55 -21.75 4.51
CA GLN A 351 20.39 -21.44 5.66
C GLN A 351 21.13 -20.10 5.51
N LYS A 352 21.64 -19.81 4.32
CA LYS A 352 22.30 -18.53 4.02
C LYS A 352 21.35 -17.35 4.22
N TYR A 353 20.12 -17.42 3.68
CA TYR A 353 19.16 -16.34 3.83
C TYR A 353 18.65 -16.21 5.26
N LEU A 354 18.44 -17.31 5.97
CA LEU A 354 18.11 -17.30 7.40
C LEU A 354 19.21 -16.64 8.23
N HIS A 355 20.48 -16.91 7.91
CA HIS A 355 21.60 -16.28 8.60
C HIS A 355 21.62 -14.75 8.39
N ILE A 356 21.29 -14.26 7.18
CA ILE A 356 21.18 -12.82 6.90
C ILE A 356 20.01 -12.22 7.70
N LEU A 357 18.85 -12.88 7.71
CA LEU A 357 17.66 -12.42 8.43
C LEU A 357 17.88 -12.41 9.95
N ALA A 358 18.67 -13.35 10.50
CA ALA A 358 19.03 -13.39 11.92
C ALA A 358 19.83 -12.15 12.38
N GLN A 359 20.44 -11.39 11.46
CA GLN A 359 21.11 -10.12 11.75
C GLN A 359 20.15 -8.93 11.72
N THR A 360 18.88 -9.15 11.36
CA THR A 360 17.88 -8.10 11.14
C THR A 360 16.97 -8.00 12.36
N PRO A 361 16.76 -6.81 12.94
CA PRO A 361 15.90 -6.65 14.10
C PRO A 361 14.47 -7.15 13.85
N PHE A 362 13.90 -7.82 14.87
CA PHE A 362 12.51 -8.30 14.89
C PHE A 362 12.16 -9.44 13.92
N GLU A 363 13.16 -10.08 13.30
CA GLU A 363 12.93 -11.21 12.41
C GLU A 363 13.16 -12.57 13.08
N ASP A 364 13.46 -12.59 14.39
CA ASP A 364 13.79 -13.79 15.16
C ASP A 364 12.71 -14.88 15.07
N ALA A 365 11.44 -14.49 15.17
CA ALA A 365 10.31 -15.43 15.10
C ALA A 365 10.25 -16.15 13.74
N PHE A 366 10.48 -15.43 12.64
CA PHE A 366 10.53 -16.02 11.31
C PHE A 366 11.75 -16.95 11.17
N VAL A 367 12.91 -16.51 11.64
CA VAL A 367 14.15 -17.29 11.59
C VAL A 367 14.00 -18.58 12.37
N GLU A 368 13.44 -18.54 13.58
CA GLU A 368 13.20 -19.72 14.41
C GLU A 368 12.23 -20.71 13.73
N GLU A 369 11.09 -20.22 13.25
CA GLU A 369 10.09 -21.03 12.57
C GLU A 369 10.68 -21.73 11.33
N TYR A 370 11.35 -20.99 10.46
CA TYR A 370 11.87 -21.54 9.21
C TYR A 370 13.17 -22.35 9.39
N THR A 371 13.95 -22.12 10.44
CA THR A 371 15.04 -23.00 10.87
C THR A 371 14.50 -24.35 11.31
N ARG A 372 13.36 -24.37 12.01
CA ARG A 372 12.68 -25.62 12.35
C ARG A 372 12.23 -26.38 11.11
N TYR A 373 11.64 -25.71 10.11
CA TYR A 373 11.26 -26.36 8.84
C TYR A 373 12.48 -26.84 8.04
N LEU A 374 13.62 -26.18 8.14
CA LEU A 374 14.88 -26.64 7.55
C LEU A 374 15.37 -27.96 8.15
N ASN A 375 15.23 -28.11 9.48
CA ASN A 375 15.66 -29.30 10.22
C ASN A 375 14.63 -30.43 10.16
N GLU A 376 13.34 -30.11 10.09
CA GLU A 376 12.21 -31.03 10.10
C GLU A 376 11.31 -30.76 8.87
N PRO A 377 11.72 -31.21 7.66
CA PRO A 377 10.99 -30.92 6.42
C PRO A 377 9.53 -31.43 6.40
N GLU A 378 9.23 -32.47 7.18
CA GLU A 378 7.88 -33.01 7.29
C GLU A 378 6.88 -31.97 7.84
N LEU A 379 7.34 -31.07 8.71
CA LEU A 379 6.49 -30.00 9.22
C LEU A 379 6.14 -29.00 8.12
N LEU A 380 7.10 -28.69 7.24
CA LEU A 380 6.84 -27.83 6.07
C LEU A 380 5.80 -28.47 5.12
N GLU A 381 5.98 -29.77 4.81
CA GLU A 381 5.07 -30.50 3.91
C GLU A 381 3.67 -30.71 4.54
N ALA A 382 3.56 -30.63 5.86
CA ALA A 382 2.27 -30.69 6.55
C ALA A 382 1.43 -29.42 6.41
N LEU A 383 2.06 -28.27 6.08
CA LEU A 383 1.36 -26.99 5.94
C LEU A 383 0.34 -27.00 4.79
N THR A 384 -0.82 -26.39 5.02
CA THR A 384 -1.86 -26.24 3.99
C THR A 384 -1.36 -25.48 2.78
N GLU A 385 -0.57 -24.43 2.99
CA GLU A 385 0.06 -23.63 1.93
C GLU A 385 1.00 -24.49 1.07
N THR A 386 1.87 -25.28 1.69
CA THR A 386 2.80 -26.17 0.98
C THR A 386 2.03 -27.22 0.15
N LYS A 387 1.01 -27.86 0.72
CA LYS A 387 0.15 -28.81 0.01
C LYS A 387 -0.53 -28.18 -1.21
N TYR A 388 -1.01 -26.94 -1.05
CA TYR A 388 -1.57 -26.19 -2.18
C TYR A 388 -0.50 -25.95 -3.25
N LEU A 389 0.67 -25.42 -2.88
CA LEU A 389 1.77 -25.13 -3.82
C LEU A 389 2.20 -26.39 -4.59
N ARG A 390 2.38 -27.52 -3.90
CA ARG A 390 2.67 -28.81 -4.55
C ARG A 390 1.58 -29.24 -5.54
N SER A 391 0.33 -28.90 -5.26
CA SER A 391 -0.78 -29.25 -6.15
C SER A 391 -0.83 -28.43 -7.44
N VAL A 392 -0.25 -27.24 -7.46
CA VAL A 392 -0.26 -26.31 -8.61
C VAL A 392 1.11 -26.18 -9.29
N GLU A 393 2.17 -26.72 -8.68
CA GLU A 393 3.51 -26.70 -9.24
C GLU A 393 3.55 -27.37 -10.63
N PRO A 394 4.06 -26.69 -11.67
CA PRO A 394 4.16 -27.27 -13.01
C PRO A 394 5.25 -28.34 -13.07
N THR A 395 5.09 -29.31 -13.96
CA THR A 395 6.10 -30.36 -14.19
C THR A 395 7.36 -29.86 -14.88
N ASN A 396 7.23 -28.81 -15.66
CA ASN A 396 8.32 -28.15 -16.37
C ASN A 396 8.30 -26.68 -16.01
N ASP A 397 9.25 -26.26 -15.21
CA ASP A 397 9.45 -24.86 -14.84
C ASP A 397 10.25 -24.17 -15.95
N SER A 398 9.64 -24.00 -17.12
CA SER A 398 10.22 -23.21 -18.18
C SER A 398 9.91 -21.73 -17.91
N PHE A 399 10.94 -20.99 -17.62
CA PHE A 399 10.88 -19.56 -17.41
C PHE A 399 10.62 -18.86 -18.76
N HIS A 400 9.35 -18.70 -19.11
CA HIS A 400 8.94 -17.80 -20.17
C HIS A 400 8.41 -16.53 -19.56
N THR A 401 9.23 -15.50 -19.58
CA THR A 401 8.84 -14.14 -19.25
C THR A 401 7.85 -13.61 -20.27
N LEU A 402 6.59 -13.91 -20.06
CA LEU A 402 5.51 -13.23 -20.78
C LEU A 402 5.30 -11.85 -20.16
N TYR A 403 6.28 -10.98 -20.31
CA TYR A 403 6.32 -9.60 -19.80
C TYR A 403 5.11 -8.74 -20.18
N ARG A 404 4.31 -9.18 -21.12
CA ARG A 404 3.15 -8.44 -21.64
C ARG A 404 1.85 -8.75 -20.92
N GLN A 405 1.86 -9.67 -19.95
CA GLN A 405 0.63 -10.06 -19.29
C GLN A 405 0.53 -9.40 -17.91
N PRO A 406 -0.56 -8.72 -17.61
CA PRO A 406 -0.68 -7.90 -16.42
C PRO A 406 -0.96 -8.68 -15.14
N LEU A 407 -1.20 -10.00 -15.21
CA LEU A 407 -1.38 -10.87 -14.07
C LEU A 407 -0.55 -12.13 -14.21
N PHE A 408 -0.04 -12.66 -13.08
CA PHE A 408 0.65 -13.93 -12.99
C PHE A 408 -0.19 -15.10 -13.56
N LEU A 409 -1.52 -14.99 -13.56
CA LEU A 409 -2.44 -15.98 -14.11
C LEU A 409 -2.18 -16.29 -15.58
N GLY A 410 -1.70 -15.33 -16.35
CA GLY A 410 -1.38 -15.53 -17.78
C GLY A 410 -0.25 -16.51 -18.04
N TYR A 411 0.64 -16.72 -17.08
CA TYR A 411 1.76 -17.66 -17.23
C TYR A 411 1.33 -19.11 -17.28
N ASN A 412 0.28 -19.44 -16.57
CA ASN A 412 -0.05 -20.83 -16.32
C ASN A 412 -0.86 -21.54 -17.42
N ILE A 413 -1.16 -20.85 -18.52
CA ILE A 413 -2.03 -21.40 -19.54
C ILE A 413 -1.43 -22.65 -20.20
N SER A 414 -0.12 -22.62 -20.44
CA SER A 414 0.60 -23.74 -21.09
C SER A 414 1.24 -24.68 -20.08
N MET A 415 1.44 -24.25 -18.84
CA MET A 415 2.30 -24.91 -17.87
C MET A 415 1.55 -25.82 -16.91
N THR A 416 0.30 -25.53 -16.61
CA THR A 416 -0.50 -26.38 -15.72
C THR A 416 -0.91 -27.66 -16.41
N SER A 417 -0.41 -28.77 -15.92
CA SER A 417 -0.67 -30.09 -16.44
C SER A 417 -2.11 -30.60 -16.23
N GLY A 418 -2.95 -29.83 -15.51
CA GLY A 418 -4.29 -30.26 -15.13
C GLY A 418 -4.31 -31.45 -14.16
N ARG A 419 -3.20 -31.80 -13.53
CA ARG A 419 -3.06 -32.95 -12.64
C ARG A 419 -3.87 -32.83 -11.35
N SER A 420 -4.12 -31.62 -10.90
CA SER A 420 -4.95 -31.35 -9.73
C SER A 420 -6.12 -30.44 -10.07
N LEU A 421 -7.16 -30.49 -9.23
CA LEU A 421 -8.31 -29.58 -9.38
C LEU A 421 -7.88 -28.11 -9.24
N ASN A 422 -6.97 -27.82 -8.32
CA ASN A 422 -6.43 -26.45 -8.11
C ASN A 422 -5.69 -25.96 -9.37
N ALA A 423 -4.81 -26.78 -9.94
CA ALA A 423 -4.11 -26.45 -11.17
C ALA A 423 -5.07 -26.22 -12.35
N LEU A 424 -6.10 -27.05 -12.47
CA LEU A 424 -7.14 -26.90 -13.49
C LEU A 424 -7.92 -25.59 -13.32
N GLN A 425 -8.35 -25.26 -12.09
CA GLN A 425 -9.07 -24.01 -11.80
C GLN A 425 -8.21 -22.77 -12.07
N ASN A 426 -6.94 -22.76 -11.65
CA ASN A 426 -6.01 -21.67 -11.94
C ASN A 426 -5.80 -21.49 -13.45
N SER A 427 -5.65 -22.60 -14.16
CA SER A 427 -5.48 -22.60 -15.61
C SER A 427 -6.71 -22.09 -16.35
N LEU A 428 -7.90 -22.50 -15.92
CA LEU A 428 -9.16 -21.99 -16.46
C LEU A 428 -9.29 -20.48 -16.19
N ALA A 429 -9.03 -20.04 -14.97
CA ALA A 429 -9.03 -18.62 -14.61
C ALA A 429 -8.07 -17.81 -15.49
N ALA A 430 -6.86 -18.32 -15.74
CA ALA A 430 -5.89 -17.71 -16.64
C ALA A 430 -6.41 -17.62 -18.08
N CYS A 431 -7.05 -18.67 -18.60
CA CYS A 431 -7.66 -18.65 -19.92
C CYS A 431 -8.81 -17.64 -20.02
N LEU A 432 -9.63 -17.54 -18.98
CA LEU A 432 -10.73 -16.56 -18.94
C LEU A 432 -10.20 -15.13 -18.88
N TYR A 433 -9.23 -14.89 -18.01
CA TYR A 433 -8.61 -13.57 -17.88
C TYR A 433 -7.96 -13.11 -19.19
N THR A 434 -7.23 -14.00 -19.86
CA THR A 434 -6.57 -13.73 -21.14
C THR A 434 -7.51 -13.82 -22.34
N LYS A 435 -8.80 -14.15 -22.12
CA LYS A 435 -9.84 -14.33 -23.16
C LYS A 435 -9.51 -15.42 -24.19
N LEU A 436 -8.64 -16.38 -23.86
CA LEU A 436 -8.27 -17.51 -24.71
C LEU A 436 -9.36 -18.60 -24.67
N MET A 437 -10.50 -18.32 -25.31
CA MET A 437 -11.67 -19.20 -25.31
C MET A 437 -11.41 -20.62 -25.84
N PRO A 438 -10.64 -20.85 -26.92
CA PRO A 438 -10.33 -22.20 -27.36
C PRO A 438 -9.65 -23.05 -26.28
N ASN A 439 -8.65 -22.44 -25.60
CA ASN A 439 -7.93 -23.09 -24.51
C ASN A 439 -8.85 -23.36 -23.31
N ALA A 440 -9.72 -22.41 -22.96
CA ALA A 440 -10.70 -22.59 -21.89
C ALA A 440 -11.62 -23.76 -22.17
N MET A 441 -12.14 -23.90 -23.42
CA MET A 441 -13.01 -24.99 -23.81
C MET A 441 -12.29 -26.34 -23.70
N MET A 442 -11.06 -26.43 -24.19
CA MET A 442 -10.25 -27.65 -24.09
C MET A 442 -10.04 -28.07 -22.63
N ARG A 443 -9.80 -27.09 -21.73
CA ARG A 443 -9.60 -27.35 -20.31
C ARG A 443 -10.88 -27.65 -19.54
N CYS A 444 -12.06 -27.39 -20.10
CA CYS A 444 -13.33 -27.79 -19.51
C CYS A 444 -13.65 -29.28 -19.76
N GLU A 445 -12.94 -29.99 -20.68
CA GLU A 445 -13.20 -31.40 -21.01
C GLU A 445 -13.24 -32.32 -19.76
N PRO A 446 -12.29 -32.24 -18.80
CA PRO A 446 -12.33 -33.07 -17.60
C PRO A 446 -13.52 -32.78 -16.67
N LEU A 447 -14.23 -31.67 -16.90
CA LEU A 447 -15.37 -31.23 -16.08
C LEU A 447 -16.73 -31.63 -16.70
N ARG A 448 -16.77 -32.36 -17.80
CA ARG A 448 -18.03 -32.84 -18.40
C ARG A 448 -18.86 -33.63 -17.38
N GLY A 449 -20.15 -33.37 -17.36
CA GLY A 449 -21.08 -33.97 -16.41
C GLY A 449 -21.03 -33.36 -15.00
N ARG A 450 -20.17 -32.39 -14.75
CA ARG A 450 -20.07 -31.69 -13.47
C ARG A 450 -20.60 -30.27 -13.58
N THR A 451 -21.09 -29.73 -12.48
CA THR A 451 -21.41 -28.30 -12.38
C THR A 451 -20.13 -27.48 -12.48
N LEU A 452 -20.12 -26.56 -13.43
CA LEU A 452 -18.98 -25.65 -13.62
C LEU A 452 -18.97 -24.53 -12.58
N PRO A 453 -17.79 -24.04 -12.14
CA PRO A 453 -17.69 -22.77 -11.44
C PRO A 453 -18.34 -21.63 -12.25
N GLN A 454 -18.95 -20.65 -11.59
CA GLN A 454 -19.84 -19.69 -12.24
C GLN A 454 -19.18 -18.91 -13.39
N ASN A 455 -17.96 -18.40 -13.22
CA ASN A 455 -17.29 -17.67 -14.30
C ASN A 455 -16.93 -18.57 -15.49
N VAL A 456 -16.66 -19.85 -15.22
CA VAL A 456 -16.41 -20.84 -16.28
C VAL A 456 -17.70 -21.17 -17.02
N ALA A 457 -18.81 -21.37 -16.30
CA ALA A 457 -20.12 -21.59 -16.88
C ALA A 457 -20.57 -20.40 -17.75
N ASP A 458 -20.35 -19.19 -17.28
CA ASP A 458 -20.61 -17.96 -18.04
C ASP A 458 -19.78 -17.89 -19.33
N ALA A 459 -18.51 -18.31 -19.28
CA ALA A 459 -17.63 -18.38 -20.46
C ALA A 459 -18.10 -19.43 -21.46
N VAL A 460 -18.44 -20.64 -20.98
CA VAL A 460 -18.98 -21.71 -21.82
C VAL A 460 -20.29 -21.26 -22.48
N SER A 461 -21.13 -20.47 -21.78
CA SER A 461 -22.41 -19.98 -22.33
C SER A 461 -22.23 -19.08 -23.58
N ILE A 462 -21.10 -18.33 -23.68
CA ILE A 462 -20.75 -17.54 -24.87
C ILE A 462 -20.62 -18.44 -26.09
N ARG A 463 -20.01 -19.61 -25.93
CA ARG A 463 -19.85 -20.58 -27.03
C ARG A 463 -21.12 -21.41 -27.24
N ALA A 464 -21.74 -21.89 -26.16
CA ALA A 464 -22.95 -22.68 -26.19
C ALA A 464 -24.15 -21.94 -26.81
N HIS A 465 -24.16 -20.60 -26.80
CA HIS A 465 -25.13 -19.79 -27.51
C HIS A 465 -25.07 -20.00 -29.04
N LYS A 466 -23.89 -20.30 -29.59
CA LYS A 466 -23.67 -20.55 -31.02
C LYS A 466 -23.67 -22.04 -31.32
N ASP A 467 -23.29 -22.88 -30.38
CA ASP A 467 -23.17 -24.31 -30.49
C ASP A 467 -23.98 -25.00 -29.38
N ASN A 468 -25.21 -25.37 -29.72
CA ASN A 468 -26.13 -26.02 -28.79
C ASN A 468 -25.65 -27.40 -28.30
N GLN A 469 -24.66 -28.04 -28.95
CA GLN A 469 -24.12 -29.33 -28.53
C GLN A 469 -23.37 -29.24 -27.19
N LEU A 470 -22.91 -28.04 -26.80
CA LEU A 470 -22.25 -27.82 -25.52
C LEU A 470 -23.22 -27.82 -24.32
N ILE A 471 -24.51 -27.56 -24.57
CA ILE A 471 -25.52 -27.41 -23.50
C ILE A 471 -25.68 -28.70 -22.68
N PRO A 472 -25.86 -29.90 -23.27
CA PRO A 472 -26.06 -31.12 -22.50
C PRO A 472 -24.81 -31.61 -21.80
N LEU A 473 -23.64 -31.08 -22.13
CA LEU A 473 -22.37 -31.52 -21.55
C LEU A 473 -22.18 -31.05 -20.10
N PHE A 474 -22.86 -29.99 -19.69
CA PHE A 474 -22.69 -29.38 -18.37
C PHE A 474 -24.04 -29.09 -17.71
N PRO A 475 -24.28 -29.60 -16.48
CA PRO A 475 -25.52 -29.35 -15.74
C PRO A 475 -25.78 -27.84 -15.57
N GLY A 476 -27.03 -27.40 -15.76
CA GLY A 476 -27.42 -26.01 -15.57
C GLY A 476 -27.08 -25.03 -16.70
N MET A 477 -26.44 -25.52 -17.80
CA MET A 477 -25.99 -24.65 -18.91
C MET A 477 -27.14 -23.90 -19.60
N ASN A 478 -28.34 -24.49 -19.67
CA ASN A 478 -29.51 -23.79 -20.23
C ASN A 478 -29.80 -22.43 -19.57
N MET A 479 -29.68 -22.36 -18.23
CA MET A 479 -29.89 -21.13 -17.50
C MET A 479 -28.80 -20.09 -17.79
N ASN A 480 -27.53 -20.54 -17.86
CA ASN A 480 -26.41 -19.66 -18.19
C ASN A 480 -26.53 -19.09 -19.62
N VAL A 481 -26.96 -19.91 -20.60
CA VAL A 481 -27.21 -19.45 -21.96
C VAL A 481 -28.39 -18.47 -22.03
N ALA A 482 -29.46 -18.69 -21.28
CA ALA A 482 -30.59 -17.77 -21.18
C ALA A 482 -30.15 -16.42 -20.57
N ARG A 483 -29.37 -16.45 -19.49
CA ARG A 483 -28.76 -15.26 -18.87
C ARG A 483 -27.87 -14.50 -19.86
N TYR A 484 -27.04 -15.21 -20.62
CA TYR A 484 -26.20 -14.61 -21.64
C TYR A 484 -26.99 -13.95 -22.77
N ARG A 485 -28.09 -14.55 -23.24
CA ARG A 485 -29.00 -13.94 -24.22
C ARG A 485 -29.64 -12.65 -23.70
N GLY A 486 -30.02 -12.63 -22.42
CA GLY A 486 -30.51 -11.43 -21.73
C GLY A 486 -29.47 -10.32 -21.71
N PHE A 487 -28.23 -10.65 -21.34
CA PHE A 487 -27.12 -9.72 -21.37
C PHE A 487 -26.90 -9.12 -22.77
N LEU A 488 -26.84 -9.94 -23.81
CA LEU A 488 -26.66 -9.44 -25.19
C LEU A 488 -27.76 -8.45 -25.60
N LYS A 489 -29.02 -8.68 -25.20
CA LYS A 489 -30.12 -7.74 -25.47
C LYS A 489 -29.90 -6.41 -24.74
N SER A 490 -29.48 -6.44 -23.47
CA SER A 490 -29.30 -5.22 -22.68
C SER A 490 -28.13 -4.35 -23.14
N VAL A 491 -27.09 -4.95 -23.76
CA VAL A 491 -25.87 -4.21 -24.18
C VAL A 491 -25.73 -4.05 -25.71
N SER A 492 -26.72 -4.45 -26.50
CA SER A 492 -26.62 -4.47 -27.97
C SER A 492 -26.27 -3.12 -28.59
N GLY A 493 -26.78 -2.00 -28.04
CA GLY A 493 -26.48 -0.63 -28.49
C GLY A 493 -25.10 -0.12 -28.01
N MET A 494 -24.56 -0.70 -26.96
CA MET A 494 -23.34 -0.21 -26.27
C MET A 494 -22.06 -0.86 -26.82
N MET A 495 -22.17 -1.92 -27.59
CA MET A 495 -21.02 -2.67 -28.11
C MET A 495 -20.13 -1.86 -29.06
N LYS A 496 -20.65 -0.82 -29.69
CA LYS A 496 -19.91 0.03 -30.62
C LYS A 496 -18.92 0.96 -29.92
N ASN A 497 -19.28 1.48 -28.74
CA ASN A 497 -18.47 2.40 -27.93
C ASN A 497 -18.00 1.70 -26.63
N ARG A 498 -17.35 0.60 -26.77
CA ARG A 498 -17.00 -0.35 -25.72
C ARG A 498 -16.25 0.29 -24.54
N GLN A 499 -15.29 1.18 -24.81
CA GLN A 499 -14.43 1.76 -23.76
C GLN A 499 -15.18 2.78 -22.89
N ASP A 500 -16.14 3.50 -23.47
CA ASP A 500 -16.87 4.56 -22.77
C ASP A 500 -17.82 3.99 -21.70
N HIS A 501 -18.28 2.75 -21.89
CA HIS A 501 -19.28 2.13 -21.02
C HIS A 501 -18.73 1.15 -19.98
N VAL A 502 -17.42 0.85 -20.01
CA VAL A 502 -16.85 -0.19 -19.14
C VAL A 502 -17.06 0.11 -17.66
N ARG A 503 -16.91 1.37 -17.24
CA ARG A 503 -17.07 1.76 -15.84
C ARG A 503 -18.54 1.93 -15.44
N GLU A 504 -19.35 2.43 -16.35
CA GLU A 504 -20.79 2.67 -16.13
C GLU A 504 -21.55 1.36 -15.94
N LEU A 505 -21.18 0.31 -16.70
CA LEU A 505 -21.84 -0.99 -16.66
C LEU A 505 -21.33 -1.89 -15.51
N PHE A 506 -20.16 -1.59 -14.94
CA PHE A 506 -19.57 -2.42 -13.91
C PHE A 506 -20.49 -2.68 -12.70
N PRO A 507 -21.18 -1.71 -12.11
CA PRO A 507 -22.07 -1.95 -10.98
C PRO A 507 -23.20 -2.96 -11.28
N GLN A 508 -23.69 -2.96 -12.54
CA GLN A 508 -24.78 -3.83 -12.98
C GLN A 508 -24.31 -5.26 -13.28
N PHE A 509 -23.08 -5.39 -13.83
CA PHE A 509 -22.56 -6.67 -14.33
C PHE A 509 -21.32 -7.14 -13.57
N LYS A 510 -21.09 -6.64 -12.37
CA LYS A 510 -20.03 -7.08 -11.47
C LYS A 510 -20.07 -8.62 -11.30
N GLY A 511 -18.92 -9.28 -11.45
CA GLY A 511 -18.79 -10.71 -11.33
C GLY A 511 -19.26 -11.51 -12.56
N TYR A 512 -19.76 -10.86 -13.59
CA TYR A 512 -20.27 -11.56 -14.78
C TYR A 512 -19.21 -11.61 -15.88
N TYR A 513 -18.70 -12.80 -16.19
CA TYR A 513 -17.61 -12.98 -17.16
C TYR A 513 -17.88 -12.39 -18.56
N PRO A 514 -19.09 -12.56 -19.19
CA PRO A 514 -19.36 -11.97 -20.50
C PRO A 514 -19.20 -10.43 -20.53
N TYR A 515 -19.50 -9.73 -19.43
CA TYR A 515 -19.22 -8.32 -19.34
C TYR A 515 -17.72 -8.04 -19.49
N TYR A 516 -16.86 -8.74 -18.71
CA TYR A 516 -15.41 -8.62 -18.86
C TYR A 516 -14.94 -9.00 -20.27
N TYR A 517 -15.45 -10.08 -20.82
CA TYR A 517 -15.09 -10.56 -22.16
C TYR A 517 -15.30 -9.51 -23.24
N TYR A 518 -16.44 -8.79 -23.22
CA TYR A 518 -16.78 -7.79 -24.23
C TYR A 518 -16.25 -6.38 -23.91
N PHE A 519 -16.22 -5.97 -22.66
CA PHE A 519 -15.91 -4.59 -22.24
C PHE A 519 -14.53 -4.44 -21.60
N GLY A 520 -13.89 -5.48 -21.13
CA GLY A 520 -12.54 -5.41 -20.55
C GLY A 520 -11.48 -4.99 -21.57
N ASN A 521 -10.53 -4.13 -21.14
CA ASN A 521 -9.52 -3.51 -22.00
C ASN A 521 -8.43 -4.45 -22.50
N LEU A 522 -8.28 -5.64 -21.92
CA LEU A 522 -7.26 -6.58 -22.34
C LEU A 522 -7.43 -6.92 -23.81
N LYS A 523 -6.56 -6.40 -24.65
CA LYS A 523 -6.49 -6.78 -26.06
C LYS A 523 -5.54 -7.95 -26.17
N ILE A 524 -6.07 -9.12 -26.56
CA ILE A 524 -5.23 -10.18 -27.08
C ILE A 524 -4.81 -9.70 -28.47
N THR A 525 -3.58 -9.26 -28.61
CA THR A 525 -2.96 -9.25 -29.93
C THR A 525 -2.71 -10.72 -30.27
N GLU A 526 -3.64 -11.32 -31.01
CA GLU A 526 -3.26 -12.45 -31.85
C GLU A 526 -2.12 -11.94 -32.72
N LYS A 527 -0.87 -12.31 -32.41
CA LYS A 527 0.20 -12.22 -33.39
C LYS A 527 -0.30 -13.06 -34.57
N LYS A 528 -0.78 -12.42 -35.62
CA LYS A 528 -0.65 -13.03 -36.95
C LYS A 528 0.76 -13.55 -37.03
N ASN A 529 0.91 -14.82 -37.35
CA ASN A 529 2.17 -15.52 -37.56
C ASN A 529 3.11 -14.66 -38.44
N GLU A 530 3.78 -13.70 -37.87
CA GLU A 530 4.95 -13.09 -38.44
C GLU A 530 6.13 -13.86 -37.87
N ASN A 531 6.58 -14.78 -38.73
CA ASN A 531 7.84 -15.52 -38.71
C ASN A 531 8.63 -15.54 -37.39
N THR A 532 8.53 -16.68 -36.75
CA THR A 532 9.29 -17.19 -35.61
C THR A 532 10.82 -17.20 -35.78
N THR A 533 11.44 -16.18 -36.35
CA THR A 533 12.90 -16.22 -36.59
C THR A 533 13.68 -15.07 -35.95
N ASN A 534 13.07 -14.12 -35.23
CA ASN A 534 13.83 -12.99 -34.69
C ASN A 534 13.64 -12.63 -33.21
N ASP A 535 12.94 -13.44 -32.42
CA ASP A 535 12.77 -13.15 -30.97
C ASP A 535 13.81 -13.85 -30.07
N HIS A 536 14.85 -14.44 -30.63
CA HIS A 536 15.98 -15.04 -29.89
C HIS A 536 17.23 -14.18 -29.83
N LYS A 537 17.13 -12.88 -30.07
CA LYS A 537 18.23 -11.99 -29.65
C LYS A 537 18.06 -11.74 -28.16
N GLY A 538 18.71 -12.62 -27.42
CA GLY A 538 18.84 -12.52 -25.99
C GLY A 538 19.39 -11.14 -25.62
N VAL A 539 18.84 -10.61 -24.58
CA VAL A 539 19.47 -9.57 -23.79
C VAL A 539 20.64 -10.26 -23.08
N ASN A 540 21.86 -10.02 -23.56
CA ASN A 540 23.07 -10.24 -22.80
C ASN A 540 23.19 -9.15 -21.74
#